data_6284fe114774b5a7481e661b6a526a22
#
_entry.id   6284fe114774b5a7481e661b6a526a22
#
_cell.length_a   1.000
_cell.length_b   1.000
_cell.length_c   1.000
_cell.angle_alpha   90.00
_cell.angle_beta   90.00
_cell.angle_gamma   90.00
#
_symmetry.space_group_name_H-M   'P 1'
#
loop_
_entity.id
_entity.type
_entity.pdbx_description
1 polymer ?
#
loop_
_entity_poly.entity_id
_entity_poly.type
_entity_poly.pdbx_seq_one_letter_code
_entity_poly.pdbx_strand_id
1 'polypeptide(L)'
;MSARHAPFPVTLPMAVSGLVAVLVGYSSTGAIIYQVALSAGASSAQIAGWLSVIGLAMGIASAGLSLAYRMPILAAWSTPGAALLATSLKGASIHEAVGVFVFANALIVLCGVTGLFARLMNYIPASLAAAMLAGILLRFGLQTFSDLAVNFTLAGAMCCVWLLARRWLARYAILIALLAGLAVAYLSLIHI
;
A
#
# COMPACT_ATOMS: atom_id res chain seq x y z
N MET A 1 13.52 22.87 33.25
CA MET A 1 12.76 23.62 32.25
C MET A 1 11.72 22.65 31.64
N SER A 2 10.46 22.80 32.06
CA SER A 2 9.34 21.96 31.64
C SER A 2 8.94 22.37 30.23
N ALA A 3 9.24 21.52 29.22
CA ALA A 3 8.73 21.70 27.88
C ALA A 3 7.23 21.36 27.91
N ARG A 4 6.39 22.39 27.92
CA ARG A 4 4.94 22.28 27.79
C ARG A 4 4.66 21.49 26.48
N HIS A 5 3.96 20.36 26.61
CA HIS A 5 3.44 19.60 25.49
C HIS A 5 2.36 20.44 24.79
N ALA A 6 2.77 21.20 23.79
CA ALA A 6 1.77 21.77 22.87
C ALA A 6 1.14 20.61 22.09
N PRO A 7 -0.18 20.46 22.09
CA PRO A 7 -0.84 19.47 21.26
C PRO A 7 -0.47 19.78 19.81
N PHE A 8 -0.07 18.74 19.03
CA PHE A 8 0.16 18.90 17.60
C PHE A 8 -1.16 19.36 16.96
N PRO A 9 -1.25 20.58 16.44
CA PRO A 9 -2.48 20.98 15.77
C PRO A 9 -2.61 20.16 14.49
N VAL A 10 -3.55 19.22 14.48
CA VAL A 10 -3.90 18.48 13.26
C VAL A 10 -4.49 19.49 12.29
N THR A 11 -3.73 19.85 11.28
CA THR A 11 -4.19 20.77 10.24
C THR A 11 -4.96 20.00 9.17
N LEU A 12 -5.92 20.66 8.52
CA LEU A 12 -6.69 20.07 7.42
C LEU A 12 -5.79 19.46 6.32
N PRO A 13 -4.68 20.09 5.89
CA PRO A 13 -3.77 19.48 4.94
C PRO A 13 -3.13 18.17 5.44
N MET A 14 -2.85 18.06 6.74
CA MET A 14 -2.31 16.82 7.32
C MET A 14 -3.33 15.70 7.30
N ALA A 15 -4.58 15.98 7.67
CA ALA A 15 -5.68 15.02 7.62
C ALA A 15 -5.95 14.54 6.19
N VAL A 16 -5.99 15.46 5.22
CA VAL A 16 -6.16 15.13 3.79
C VAL A 16 -4.99 14.30 3.28
N SER A 17 -3.75 14.63 3.61
CA SER A 17 -2.59 13.84 3.20
C SER A 17 -2.62 12.43 3.78
N GLY A 18 -3.03 12.26 5.03
CA GLY A 18 -3.23 10.95 5.67
C GLY A 18 -4.32 10.14 4.98
N LEU A 19 -5.46 10.76 4.71
CA LEU A 19 -6.58 10.13 3.99
C LEU A 19 -6.15 9.66 2.59
N VAL A 20 -5.45 10.52 1.84
CA VAL A 20 -4.92 10.18 0.51
C VAL A 20 -3.94 9.01 0.60
N ALA A 21 -3.03 9.00 1.57
CA ALA A 21 -2.08 7.91 1.75
C ALA A 21 -2.78 6.56 2.00
N VAL A 22 -3.83 6.55 2.83
CA VAL A 22 -4.64 5.35 3.10
C VAL A 22 -5.39 4.90 1.85
N LEU A 23 -6.10 5.81 1.19
CA LEU A 23 -6.87 5.49 -0.02
C LEU A 23 -5.98 4.94 -1.14
N VAL A 24 -4.84 5.58 -1.38
CA VAL A 24 -3.87 5.13 -2.40
C VAL A 24 -3.26 3.78 -2.03
N GLY A 25 -2.87 3.60 -0.77
CA GLY A 25 -2.31 2.34 -0.28
C GLY A 25 -3.30 1.18 -0.46
N TYR A 26 -4.53 1.35 -0.02
CA TYR A 26 -5.56 0.30 -0.14
C TYR A 26 -6.00 0.04 -1.57
N SER A 27 -6.25 1.08 -2.39
CA SER A 27 -6.71 0.87 -3.76
C SER A 27 -5.65 0.27 -4.67
N SER A 28 -4.37 0.63 -4.48
CA SER A 28 -3.30 0.13 -5.34
C SER A 28 -2.88 -1.30 -5.06
N THR A 29 -2.93 -1.73 -3.79
CA THR A 29 -2.39 -3.03 -3.37
C THR A 29 -3.41 -3.98 -2.75
N GLY A 30 -4.58 -3.48 -2.37
CA GLY A 30 -5.67 -4.30 -1.81
C GLY A 30 -6.09 -5.44 -2.75
N ALA A 31 -6.12 -5.18 -4.05
CA ALA A 31 -6.42 -6.19 -5.06
C ALA A 31 -5.38 -7.33 -5.07
N ILE A 32 -4.09 -7.03 -4.86
CA ILE A 32 -3.04 -8.05 -4.80
C ILE A 32 -3.21 -8.90 -3.54
N ILE A 33 -3.48 -8.29 -2.39
CA ILE A 33 -3.73 -9.01 -1.13
C ILE A 33 -4.97 -9.89 -1.26
N TYR A 34 -6.01 -9.40 -1.91
CA TYR A 34 -7.21 -10.18 -2.21
C TYR A 34 -6.87 -11.42 -3.04
N GLN A 35 -6.08 -11.28 -4.10
CA GLN A 35 -5.62 -12.39 -4.93
C GLN A 35 -4.75 -13.39 -4.15
N VAL A 36 -3.86 -12.90 -3.28
CA VAL A 36 -3.03 -13.76 -2.40
C VAL A 36 -3.91 -14.59 -1.49
N ALA A 37 -4.89 -13.98 -0.85
CA ALA A 37 -5.80 -14.66 0.05
C ALA A 37 -6.68 -15.71 -0.68
N LEU A 38 -7.16 -15.38 -1.88
CA LEU A 38 -7.88 -16.34 -2.72
C LEU A 38 -7.00 -17.52 -3.12
N SER A 39 -5.74 -17.29 -3.50
CA SER A 39 -4.82 -18.39 -3.87
C SER A 39 -4.48 -19.31 -2.70
N ALA A 40 -4.59 -18.83 -1.46
CA ALA A 40 -4.47 -19.62 -0.23
C ALA A 40 -5.79 -20.26 0.20
N GLY A 41 -6.86 -20.18 -0.61
CA GLY A 41 -8.16 -20.79 -0.31
C GLY A 41 -8.98 -20.05 0.75
N ALA A 42 -8.73 -18.77 0.98
CA ALA A 42 -9.47 -17.97 1.97
C ALA A 42 -10.91 -17.70 1.51
N SER A 43 -11.87 -17.81 2.42
CA SER A 43 -13.26 -17.37 2.19
C SER A 43 -13.35 -15.83 2.17
N SER A 44 -14.42 -15.29 1.57
CA SER A 44 -14.65 -13.85 1.52
C SER A 44 -14.66 -13.19 2.90
N ALA A 45 -15.20 -13.87 3.92
CA ALA A 45 -15.19 -13.39 5.29
C ALA A 45 -13.77 -13.31 5.88
N GLN A 46 -12.93 -14.32 5.60
CA GLN A 46 -11.53 -14.34 6.01
C GLN A 46 -10.72 -13.25 5.32
N ILE A 47 -10.96 -13.00 4.03
CA ILE A 47 -10.30 -11.93 3.27
C ILE A 47 -10.66 -10.56 3.87
N ALA A 48 -11.95 -10.32 4.15
CA ALA A 48 -12.39 -9.09 4.80
C ALA A 48 -11.75 -8.91 6.18
N GLY A 49 -11.66 -9.99 6.97
CA GLY A 49 -10.95 -10.00 8.24
C GLY A 49 -9.47 -9.65 8.10
N TRP A 50 -8.77 -10.25 7.15
CA TRP A 50 -7.36 -9.95 6.88
C TRP A 50 -7.13 -8.48 6.54
N LEU A 51 -7.91 -7.95 5.60
CA LEU A 51 -7.79 -6.54 5.20
C LEU A 51 -8.07 -5.60 6.37
N SER A 52 -9.08 -5.91 7.19
CA SER A 52 -9.41 -5.10 8.38
C SER A 52 -8.29 -5.13 9.42
N VAL A 53 -7.75 -6.30 9.73
CA VAL A 53 -6.66 -6.45 10.71
C VAL A 53 -5.38 -5.78 10.23
N ILE A 54 -5.02 -5.94 8.95
CA ILE A 54 -3.87 -5.25 8.35
C ILE A 54 -4.04 -3.74 8.45
N GLY A 55 -5.22 -3.22 8.12
CA GLY A 55 -5.50 -1.78 8.20
C GLY A 55 -5.38 -1.24 9.62
N LEU A 56 -5.95 -1.93 10.60
CA LEU A 56 -5.84 -1.55 12.01
C LEU A 56 -4.39 -1.61 12.49
N ALA A 57 -3.67 -2.67 12.19
CA ALA A 57 -2.26 -2.83 12.58
C ALA A 57 -1.38 -1.73 11.97
N MET A 58 -1.57 -1.42 10.69
CA MET A 58 -0.87 -0.32 10.01
C MET A 58 -1.19 1.04 10.65
N GLY A 59 -2.47 1.29 10.96
CA GLY A 59 -2.90 2.52 11.63
C GLY A 59 -2.26 2.68 13.00
N ILE A 60 -2.32 1.65 13.83
CA ILE A 60 -1.73 1.64 15.17
C ILE A 60 -0.20 1.80 15.10
N ALA A 61 0.48 1.06 14.23
CA ALA A 61 1.93 1.16 14.06
C ALA A 61 2.35 2.53 13.56
N SER A 62 1.67 3.07 12.54
CA SER A 62 1.96 4.41 11.98
C SER A 62 1.74 5.50 13.02
N ALA A 63 0.63 5.47 13.73
CA ALA A 63 0.33 6.45 14.78
C ALA A 63 1.32 6.32 15.96
N GLY A 64 1.55 5.11 16.45
CA GLY A 64 2.46 4.86 17.57
C GLY A 64 3.89 5.32 17.29
N LEU A 65 4.43 4.94 16.13
CA LEU A 65 5.78 5.34 15.71
C LEU A 65 5.86 6.85 15.46
N SER A 66 4.86 7.44 14.79
CA SER A 66 4.85 8.88 14.53
C SER A 66 4.81 9.70 15.81
N LEU A 67 4.02 9.27 16.80
CA LEU A 67 3.97 9.93 18.11
C LEU A 67 5.25 9.74 18.92
N ALA A 68 5.83 8.53 18.91
CA ALA A 68 7.05 8.22 19.64
C ALA A 68 8.27 9.00 19.10
N TYR A 69 8.42 9.04 17.78
CA TYR A 69 9.58 9.67 17.13
C TYR A 69 9.32 11.12 16.71
N ARG A 70 8.10 11.64 16.87
CA ARG A 70 7.69 12.99 16.48
C ARG A 70 7.99 13.32 15.01
N MET A 71 7.85 12.35 14.14
CA MET A 71 8.02 12.47 12.69
C MET A 71 6.94 11.66 11.98
N PRO A 72 6.54 12.05 10.75
CA PRO A 72 5.54 11.28 10.01
C PRO A 72 6.13 9.94 9.56
N ILE A 73 5.72 8.84 10.20
CA ILE A 73 6.11 7.48 9.86
C ILE A 73 4.87 6.76 9.35
N LEU A 74 4.94 6.24 8.14
CA LEU A 74 3.90 5.42 7.54
C LEU A 74 4.36 3.96 7.53
N ALA A 75 3.71 3.12 8.32
CA ALA A 75 3.84 1.67 8.21
C ALA A 75 2.87 1.17 7.14
N ALA A 76 3.36 0.39 6.20
CA ALA A 76 2.56 -0.18 5.14
C ALA A 76 3.03 -1.60 4.81
N TRP A 77 2.16 -2.38 4.20
CA TRP A 77 2.56 -3.70 3.68
C TRP A 77 3.57 -3.59 2.54
N SER A 78 4.29 -4.67 2.32
CA SER A 78 5.23 -4.78 1.20
C SER A 78 4.49 -5.24 -0.06
N THR A 79 4.29 -4.34 -1.02
CA THR A 79 3.71 -4.69 -2.33
C THR A 79 4.53 -5.75 -3.08
N PRO A 80 5.88 -5.65 -3.13
CA PRO A 80 6.70 -6.72 -3.73
C PRO A 80 6.55 -8.05 -3.00
N GLY A 81 6.48 -8.02 -1.67
CA GLY A 81 6.25 -9.20 -0.84
C GLY A 81 4.88 -9.84 -1.14
N ALA A 82 3.83 -9.05 -1.25
CA ALA A 82 2.50 -9.54 -1.61
C ALA A 82 2.49 -10.17 -3.01
N ALA A 83 3.14 -9.55 -3.99
CA ALA A 83 3.25 -10.11 -5.35
C ALA A 83 4.02 -11.45 -5.38
N LEU A 84 5.07 -11.58 -4.57
CA LEU A 84 5.79 -12.85 -4.41
C LEU A 84 4.90 -13.91 -3.77
N LEU A 85 4.16 -13.57 -2.73
CA LEU A 85 3.25 -14.48 -2.03
C LEU A 85 2.11 -14.97 -2.94
N ALA A 86 1.61 -14.14 -3.83
CA ALA A 86 0.58 -14.53 -4.80
C ALA A 86 1.01 -15.71 -5.70
N THR A 87 2.32 -15.88 -5.91
CA THR A 87 2.88 -17.01 -6.67
C THR A 87 3.32 -18.17 -5.79
N SER A 88 3.86 -17.87 -4.60
CA SER A 88 4.48 -18.86 -3.71
C SER A 88 3.47 -19.62 -2.85
N LEU A 89 2.30 -19.03 -2.57
CA LEU A 89 1.24 -19.65 -1.76
C LEU A 89 0.24 -20.47 -2.59
N LYS A 90 0.48 -20.67 -3.89
CA LYS A 90 -0.39 -21.51 -4.71
C LYS A 90 -0.40 -22.95 -4.20
N GLY A 91 -1.57 -23.40 -3.77
CA GLY A 91 -1.76 -24.76 -3.22
C GLY A 91 -1.46 -24.92 -1.73
N ALA A 92 -0.99 -23.87 -1.06
CA ALA A 92 -0.87 -23.86 0.40
C ALA A 92 -2.22 -23.59 1.06
N SER A 93 -2.46 -24.21 2.20
CA SER A 93 -3.64 -23.92 3.01
C SER A 93 -3.49 -22.58 3.74
N ILE A 94 -4.62 -22.00 4.16
CA ILE A 94 -4.62 -20.74 4.92
C ILE A 94 -3.84 -20.86 6.24
N HIS A 95 -3.85 -22.03 6.88
CA HIS A 95 -3.11 -22.27 8.11
C HIS A 95 -1.60 -22.27 7.87
N GLU A 96 -1.14 -22.86 6.77
CA GLU A 96 0.27 -22.82 6.37
C GLU A 96 0.71 -21.40 6.03
N ALA A 97 -0.12 -20.65 5.31
CA ALA A 97 0.15 -19.24 5.00
C ALA A 97 0.32 -18.41 6.29
N VAL A 98 -0.59 -18.58 7.27
CA VAL A 98 -0.48 -17.91 8.58
C VAL A 98 0.79 -18.33 9.31
N GLY A 99 1.14 -19.62 9.30
CA GLY A 99 2.37 -20.13 9.90
C GLY A 99 3.62 -19.48 9.30
N VAL A 100 3.70 -19.38 7.98
CA VAL A 100 4.78 -18.70 7.26
C VAL A 100 4.87 -17.22 7.64
N PHE A 101 3.74 -16.52 7.73
CA PHE A 101 3.73 -15.11 8.14
C PHE A 101 4.22 -14.92 9.58
N VAL A 102 3.76 -15.75 10.52
CA VAL A 102 4.21 -15.69 11.93
C VAL A 102 5.72 -15.93 12.01
N PHE A 103 6.22 -16.97 11.33
CA PHE A 103 7.63 -17.30 11.31
C PHE A 103 8.49 -16.17 10.68
N ALA A 104 8.08 -15.63 9.55
CA ALA A 104 8.78 -14.54 8.87
C ALA A 104 8.83 -13.27 9.75
N ASN A 105 7.71 -12.92 10.39
CA ASN A 105 7.67 -11.77 11.29
C ASN A 105 8.52 -11.98 12.54
N ALA A 106 8.55 -13.19 13.11
CA ALA A 106 9.45 -13.53 14.21
C ALA A 106 10.92 -13.35 13.83
N LEU A 107 11.32 -13.79 12.63
CA LEU A 107 12.67 -13.56 12.11
C LEU A 107 12.97 -12.07 11.93
N ILE A 108 12.03 -11.29 11.40
CA ILE A 108 12.20 -9.83 11.23
C ILE A 108 12.42 -9.16 12.59
N VAL A 109 11.61 -9.51 13.59
CA VAL A 109 11.76 -8.99 14.96
C VAL A 109 13.13 -9.38 15.53
N LEU A 110 13.53 -10.63 15.39
CA LEU A 110 14.83 -11.11 15.85
C LEU A 110 15.98 -10.34 15.18
N CYS A 111 15.93 -10.17 13.88
CA CYS A 111 16.92 -9.39 13.12
C CYS A 111 16.93 -7.91 13.55
N GLY A 112 15.77 -7.35 13.87
CA GLY A 112 15.65 -5.97 14.36
C GLY A 112 16.28 -5.79 15.73
N VAL A 113 15.93 -6.65 16.70
CA VAL A 113 16.45 -6.59 18.09
C VAL A 113 17.96 -6.86 18.15
N THR A 114 18.46 -7.79 17.33
CA THR A 114 19.90 -8.11 17.28
C THR A 114 20.73 -7.10 16.50
N GLY A 115 20.09 -6.14 15.81
CA GLY A 115 20.77 -5.20 14.91
C GLY A 115 21.32 -5.85 13.64
N LEU A 116 21.01 -7.13 13.39
CA LEU A 116 21.46 -7.86 12.22
C LEU A 116 20.89 -7.23 10.93
N PHE A 117 19.66 -6.73 11.00
CA PHE A 117 19.03 -6.05 9.88
C PHE A 117 19.84 -4.83 9.41
N ALA A 118 20.27 -3.98 10.36
CA ALA A 118 21.08 -2.80 10.04
C ALA A 118 22.44 -3.19 9.42
N ARG A 119 23.06 -4.26 9.91
CA ARG A 119 24.31 -4.77 9.34
C ARG A 119 24.12 -5.29 7.91
N LEU A 120 23.07 -6.07 7.67
CA LEU A 120 22.74 -6.57 6.32
C LEU A 120 22.46 -5.44 5.33
N MET A 121 21.71 -4.43 5.75
CA MET A 121 21.41 -3.27 4.90
C MET A 121 22.66 -2.48 4.50
N ASN A 122 23.68 -2.42 5.36
CA ASN A 122 24.93 -1.76 5.04
C ASN A 122 25.75 -2.48 3.96
N TYR A 123 25.52 -3.77 3.73
CA TYR A 123 26.17 -4.53 2.64
C TYR A 123 25.45 -4.36 1.29
N ILE A 124 24.21 -3.86 1.29
CA ILE A 124 23.44 -3.68 0.06
C ILE A 124 23.76 -2.31 -0.54
N PRO A 125 24.38 -2.24 -1.73
CA PRO A 125 24.62 -0.98 -2.41
C PRO A 125 23.31 -0.24 -2.69
N ALA A 126 23.28 1.07 -2.50
CA ALA A 126 22.10 1.89 -2.77
C ALA A 126 21.63 1.77 -4.23
N SER A 127 22.55 1.55 -5.16
CA SER A 127 22.24 1.30 -6.58
C SER A 127 21.42 0.02 -6.79
N LEU A 128 21.68 -1.04 -6.03
CA LEU A 128 20.92 -2.28 -6.10
C LEU A 128 19.50 -2.07 -5.57
N ALA A 129 19.35 -1.40 -4.44
CA ALA A 129 18.03 -1.06 -3.89
C ALA A 129 17.23 -0.18 -4.85
N ALA A 130 17.87 0.81 -5.47
CA ALA A 130 17.24 1.66 -6.49
C ALA A 130 16.83 0.89 -7.74
N ALA A 131 17.67 -0.05 -8.22
CA ALA A 131 17.36 -0.90 -9.36
C ALA A 131 16.17 -1.85 -9.08
N MET A 132 16.10 -2.43 -7.87
CA MET A 132 14.96 -3.24 -7.45
C MET A 132 13.66 -2.42 -7.44
N LEU A 133 13.70 -1.21 -6.85
CA LEU A 133 12.56 -0.31 -6.83
C LEU A 133 12.14 0.09 -8.24
N ALA A 134 13.09 0.43 -9.10
CA ALA A 134 12.82 0.77 -10.51
C ALA A 134 12.16 -0.40 -11.27
N GLY A 135 12.63 -1.62 -11.07
CA GLY A 135 12.03 -2.82 -11.68
C GLY A 135 10.58 -3.06 -11.24
N ILE A 136 10.29 -2.86 -9.95
CA ILE A 136 8.93 -2.97 -9.40
C ILE A 136 8.03 -1.88 -10.00
N LEU A 137 8.49 -0.62 -9.99
CA LEU A 137 7.72 0.52 -10.53
C LEU A 137 7.49 0.36 -12.05
N LEU A 138 8.48 -0.15 -12.79
CA LEU A 138 8.33 -0.44 -14.22
C LEU A 138 7.23 -1.46 -14.47
N ARG A 139 7.18 -2.53 -13.67
CA ARG A 139 6.12 -3.55 -13.79
C ARG A 139 4.73 -2.95 -13.58
N PHE A 140 4.55 -2.11 -12.57
CA PHE A 140 3.29 -1.41 -12.35
C PHE A 140 2.97 -0.42 -13.48
N GLY A 141 3.99 0.29 -13.99
CA GLY A 141 3.81 1.16 -15.15
C GLY A 141 3.32 0.39 -16.38
N LEU A 142 3.95 -0.74 -16.69
CA LEU A 142 3.54 -1.61 -17.80
C LEU A 142 2.12 -2.16 -17.60
N GLN A 143 1.74 -2.53 -16.38
CA GLN A 143 0.39 -2.97 -16.06
C GLN A 143 -0.64 -1.88 -16.35
N THR A 144 -0.34 -0.63 -16.02
CA THR A 144 -1.22 0.51 -16.32
C THR A 144 -1.51 0.64 -17.82
N PHE A 145 -0.52 0.40 -18.67
CA PHE A 145 -0.74 0.40 -20.13
C PHE A 145 -1.58 -0.79 -20.61
N SER A 146 -1.42 -1.97 -19.98
CA SER A 146 -2.28 -3.12 -20.26
C SER A 146 -3.72 -2.86 -19.85
N ASP A 147 -3.93 -2.26 -18.68
CA ASP A 147 -5.26 -1.89 -18.18
C ASP A 147 -5.91 -0.82 -19.06
N LEU A 148 -5.11 0.11 -19.61
CA LEU A 148 -5.56 1.10 -20.59
C LEU A 148 -6.08 0.44 -21.87
N ALA A 149 -5.44 -0.63 -22.33
CA ALA A 149 -5.88 -1.38 -23.51
C ALA A 149 -7.20 -2.13 -23.27
N VAL A 150 -7.45 -2.61 -22.05
CA VAL A 150 -8.67 -3.37 -21.70
C VAL A 150 -9.85 -2.44 -21.42
N ASN A 151 -9.62 -1.35 -20.66
CA ASN A 151 -10.66 -0.40 -20.21
C ASN A 151 -10.26 1.04 -20.53
N PHE A 152 -10.15 1.35 -21.83
CA PHE A 152 -9.67 2.65 -22.30
C PHE A 152 -10.46 3.83 -21.72
N THR A 153 -11.78 3.72 -21.62
CA THR A 153 -12.64 4.80 -21.12
C THR A 153 -12.33 5.12 -19.65
N LEU A 154 -12.24 4.10 -18.79
CA LEU A 154 -11.99 4.29 -17.37
C LEU A 154 -10.53 4.73 -17.11
N ALA A 155 -9.58 3.94 -17.58
CA ALA A 155 -8.16 4.19 -17.32
C ALA A 155 -7.68 5.46 -18.06
N GLY A 156 -8.17 5.72 -19.27
CA GLY A 156 -7.88 6.94 -20.03
C GLY A 156 -8.42 8.20 -19.34
N ALA A 157 -9.67 8.18 -18.89
CA ALA A 157 -10.26 9.28 -18.14
C ALA A 157 -9.48 9.58 -16.85
N MET A 158 -9.14 8.54 -16.07
CA MET A 158 -8.34 8.69 -14.84
C MET A 158 -6.96 9.28 -15.14
N CYS A 159 -6.29 8.79 -16.18
CA CYS A 159 -4.98 9.29 -16.60
C CYS A 159 -5.03 10.77 -17.03
N CYS A 160 -5.99 11.15 -17.87
CA CYS A 160 -6.19 12.53 -18.30
C CYS A 160 -6.49 13.46 -17.12
N VAL A 161 -7.41 13.06 -16.24
CA VAL A 161 -7.76 13.84 -15.06
C VAL A 161 -6.56 14.00 -14.12
N TRP A 162 -5.77 12.94 -13.93
CA TRP A 162 -4.55 13.01 -13.13
C TRP A 162 -3.51 13.97 -13.71
N LEU A 163 -3.26 13.92 -15.02
CA LEU A 163 -2.33 14.82 -15.71
C LEU A 163 -2.76 16.29 -15.56
N LEU A 164 -4.04 16.57 -15.76
CA LEU A 164 -4.60 17.92 -15.63
C LEU A 164 -4.55 18.40 -14.17
N ALA A 165 -4.99 17.58 -13.24
CA ALA A 165 -4.99 17.91 -11.81
C ALA A 165 -3.58 18.13 -11.28
N ARG A 166 -2.59 17.33 -11.73
CA ARG A 166 -1.18 17.48 -11.36
C ARG A 166 -0.61 18.85 -11.72
N ARG A 167 -1.10 19.48 -12.79
CA ARG A 167 -0.61 20.79 -13.21
C ARG A 167 -1.03 21.91 -12.27
N TRP A 168 -2.26 21.87 -11.73
CA TRP A 168 -2.83 22.96 -10.93
C TRP A 168 -3.04 22.61 -9.46
N LEU A 169 -3.33 21.36 -9.18
CA LEU A 169 -3.66 20.85 -7.85
C LEU A 169 -2.84 19.59 -7.52
N ALA A 170 -1.53 19.64 -7.69
CA ALA A 170 -0.62 18.49 -7.56
C ALA A 170 -0.85 17.68 -6.27
N ARG A 171 -1.18 18.36 -5.15
CA ARG A 171 -1.43 17.74 -3.85
C ARG A 171 -2.70 16.86 -3.85
N TYR A 172 -3.70 17.21 -4.65
CA TYR A 172 -4.99 16.51 -4.70
C TYR A 172 -5.16 15.69 -5.98
N ALA A 173 -4.18 15.64 -6.85
CA ALA A 173 -4.26 15.01 -8.16
C ALA A 173 -4.71 13.55 -8.10
N ILE A 174 -4.19 12.80 -7.14
CA ILE A 174 -4.53 11.38 -6.96
C ILE A 174 -5.98 11.22 -6.48
N LEU A 175 -6.41 12.06 -5.53
CA LEU A 175 -7.78 12.03 -5.03
C LEU A 175 -8.78 12.39 -6.13
N ILE A 176 -8.47 13.42 -6.91
CA ILE A 176 -9.32 13.88 -8.03
C ILE A 176 -9.41 12.78 -9.10
N ALA A 177 -8.30 12.12 -9.43
CA ALA A 177 -8.29 11.01 -10.38
C ALA A 177 -9.10 9.81 -9.88
N LEU A 178 -9.02 9.50 -8.58
CA LEU A 178 -9.82 8.43 -7.97
C LEU A 178 -11.31 8.73 -8.02
N LEU A 179 -11.71 9.95 -7.65
CA LEU A 179 -13.11 10.38 -7.70
C LEU A 179 -13.64 10.38 -9.15
N ALA A 180 -12.84 10.81 -10.11
CA ALA A 180 -13.19 10.72 -11.53
C ALA A 180 -13.36 9.27 -11.99
N GLY A 181 -12.48 8.37 -11.56
CA GLY A 181 -12.60 6.94 -11.84
C GLY A 181 -13.90 6.33 -11.27
N LEU A 182 -14.22 6.66 -10.02
CA LEU A 182 -15.48 6.23 -9.40
C LEU A 182 -16.70 6.77 -10.14
N ALA A 183 -16.67 8.04 -10.55
CA ALA A 183 -17.76 8.64 -11.31
C ALA A 183 -17.94 7.95 -12.67
N VAL A 184 -16.86 7.70 -13.41
CA VAL A 184 -16.91 6.99 -14.69
C VAL A 184 -17.39 5.56 -14.54
N ALA A 185 -16.92 4.84 -13.50
CA ALA A 185 -17.36 3.49 -13.21
C ALA A 185 -18.86 3.45 -12.87
N TYR A 186 -19.33 4.39 -12.05
CA TYR A 186 -20.75 4.49 -11.71
C TYR A 186 -21.63 4.77 -12.93
N LEU A 187 -21.23 5.73 -13.75
CA LEU A 187 -21.94 6.03 -15.00
C LEU A 187 -21.92 4.87 -15.99
N SER A 188 -20.83 4.12 -16.07
CA SER A 188 -20.73 2.91 -16.90
C SER A 188 -21.65 1.79 -16.41
N LEU A 189 -21.77 1.61 -15.08
CA LEU A 189 -22.69 0.62 -14.48
C LEU A 189 -24.17 0.93 -14.72
N ILE A 190 -24.53 2.23 -14.83
CA ILE A 190 -25.92 2.64 -15.12
C ILE A 190 -26.29 2.33 -16.59
N HIS A 191 -25.32 2.24 -17.48
CA HIS A 191 -25.55 1.95 -18.91
C HIS A 191 -25.51 0.45 -19.27
N ILE A 192 -25.20 -0.41 -18.30
CA ILE A 192 -25.29 -1.88 -18.43
C ILE A 192 -26.57 -2.39 -17.78
#